data_e38b36926d4cffab3eff8b8367afcdf7
#
_entry.id   e38b36926d4cffab3eff8b8367afcdf7
#
_cell.length_a   1.000
_cell.length_b   1.000
_cell.length_c   1.000
_cell.angle_alpha   90.00
_cell.angle_beta   90.00
_cell.angle_gamma   90.00
#
_symmetry.space_group_name_H-M   'P 1'
#
loop_
_entity.id
_entity.type
_entity.pdbx_description
1 polymer ?
#
loop_
_entity_poly.entity_id
_entity_poly.type
_entity_poly.pdbx_seq_one_letter_code
_entity_poly.pdbx_strand_id
1 'polypeptide(L)'
;MAEDTAAMATRLGAIPADGAELNQFLWKKRPVIVFADSESDPQFVEQMRLLAEDPAGLLARDVVVVVDTAPQNRTALRQALRPRGFSLVIIGKDGASKIRKPLPWSVREIGRAIDKMPIRQQEIREGSGG
;
A
#
# COMPACT_ATOMS: atom_id res chain seq x y z
N MET A 1 -8.26 -21.34 -12.21
CA MET A 1 -8.70 -21.13 -10.83
C MET A 1 -8.16 -19.81 -10.31
N ALA A 2 -8.99 -19.00 -9.66
CA ALA A 2 -8.52 -17.73 -9.15
C ALA A 2 -7.58 -17.95 -7.95
N GLU A 3 -6.56 -17.12 -7.88
CA GLU A 3 -5.62 -17.09 -6.76
C GLU A 3 -6.35 -16.54 -5.53
N ASP A 4 -6.18 -17.13 -4.35
CA ASP A 4 -6.80 -16.60 -3.15
C ASP A 4 -6.02 -15.36 -2.64
N THR A 5 -6.66 -14.62 -1.72
CA THR A 5 -6.10 -13.37 -1.22
C THR A 5 -4.79 -13.58 -0.47
N ALA A 6 -4.67 -14.66 0.27
CA ALA A 6 -3.44 -14.97 1.01
C ALA A 6 -2.28 -15.25 0.05
N ALA A 7 -2.54 -16.00 -1.03
CA ALA A 7 -1.52 -16.27 -2.05
C ALA A 7 -1.10 -14.97 -2.78
N MET A 8 -2.06 -14.09 -3.06
CA MET A 8 -1.76 -12.77 -3.65
C MET A 8 -0.87 -11.95 -2.73
N ALA A 9 -1.19 -11.92 -1.43
CA ALA A 9 -0.39 -11.19 -0.45
C ALA A 9 1.04 -11.72 -0.39
N THR A 10 1.21 -13.04 -0.40
CA THR A 10 2.52 -13.68 -0.39
C THR A 10 3.32 -13.30 -1.65
N ARG A 11 2.68 -13.36 -2.80
CA ARG A 11 3.33 -13.03 -4.07
C ARG A 11 3.75 -11.55 -4.14
N LEU A 12 2.99 -10.67 -3.52
CA LEU A 12 3.29 -9.24 -3.43
C LEU A 12 4.35 -8.91 -2.39
N GLY A 13 4.70 -9.86 -1.52
CA GLY A 13 5.55 -9.57 -0.38
C GLY A 13 4.86 -8.66 0.63
N ALA A 14 3.52 -8.72 0.69
CA ALA A 14 2.76 -7.90 1.62
C ALA A 14 3.08 -8.28 3.06
N ILE A 15 3.18 -7.27 3.93
CA ILE A 15 3.47 -7.49 5.34
C ILE A 15 2.24 -7.11 6.17
N PRO A 16 2.05 -7.76 7.32
CA PRO A 16 0.95 -7.37 8.22
C PRO A 16 1.25 -6.06 8.91
N ALA A 17 0.18 -5.34 9.26
CA ALA A 17 0.33 -4.09 10.01
C ALA A 17 0.73 -4.32 11.47
N ASP A 18 0.55 -5.53 11.99
CA ASP A 18 0.92 -5.85 13.37
C ASP A 18 2.41 -5.61 13.59
N GLY A 19 2.74 -4.74 14.53
CA GLY A 19 4.11 -4.39 14.83
C GLY A 19 4.77 -3.42 13.87
N ALA A 20 4.08 -3.01 12.80
CA ALA A 20 4.62 -2.05 11.85
C ALA A 20 4.39 -0.62 12.31
N GLU A 21 5.34 0.26 12.03
CA GLU A 21 5.24 1.68 12.29
C GLU A 21 5.62 2.47 11.05
N LEU A 22 5.02 3.66 10.88
CA LEU A 22 5.26 4.48 9.70
C LEU A 22 6.73 4.83 9.53
N ASN A 23 7.42 5.17 10.61
CA ASN A 23 8.80 5.62 10.50
C ASN A 23 9.82 4.53 10.16
N GLN A 24 9.43 3.24 10.23
CA GLN A 24 10.36 2.18 9.83
C GLN A 24 10.64 2.19 8.32
N PHE A 25 9.77 2.85 7.54
CA PHE A 25 9.91 2.92 6.09
C PHE A 25 10.53 4.23 5.60
N LEU A 26 10.80 5.17 6.50
CA LEU A 26 11.27 6.51 6.14
C LEU A 26 12.49 6.43 5.21
N TRP A 27 12.40 7.15 4.10
CA TRP A 27 13.44 7.31 3.09
C TRP A 27 13.85 6.02 2.38
N LYS A 28 13.17 4.91 2.67
CA LYS A 28 13.44 3.60 2.07
C LYS A 28 12.31 3.13 1.19
N LYS A 29 11.08 3.23 1.68
CA LYS A 29 9.90 2.67 1.00
C LYS A 29 8.72 3.63 1.09
N ARG A 30 7.76 3.42 0.18
CA ARG A 30 6.46 4.05 0.20
C ARG A 30 5.43 3.01 0.61
N PRO A 31 4.97 3.01 1.86
CA PRO A 31 3.94 2.05 2.25
C PRO A 31 2.63 2.34 1.52
N VAL A 32 2.05 1.31 0.93
CA VAL A 32 0.68 1.33 0.45
C VAL A 32 -0.10 0.43 1.41
N ILE A 33 -0.91 1.06 2.26
CA ILE A 33 -1.58 0.37 3.35
C ILE A 33 -3.01 0.09 2.95
N VAL A 34 -3.41 -1.19 3.05
CA VAL A 34 -4.76 -1.62 2.73
C VAL A 34 -5.46 -1.99 4.03
N PHE A 35 -6.42 -1.15 4.43
CA PHE A 35 -7.23 -1.38 5.61
C PHE A 35 -8.58 -1.96 5.22
N ALA A 36 -9.07 -2.91 6.00
CA ALA A 36 -10.43 -3.40 5.89
C ALA A 36 -10.88 -3.95 7.24
N ASP A 37 -12.18 -4.16 7.40
CA ASP A 37 -12.72 -4.70 8.64
C ASP A 37 -12.59 -6.22 8.71
N SER A 38 -12.40 -6.88 7.57
CA SER A 38 -12.11 -8.31 7.51
C SER A 38 -11.42 -8.64 6.20
N GLU A 39 -10.74 -9.78 6.15
CA GLU A 39 -10.07 -10.23 4.93
C GLU A 39 -11.06 -10.71 3.86
N SER A 40 -12.33 -10.92 4.22
CA SER A 40 -13.37 -11.29 3.26
C SER A 40 -14.11 -10.08 2.70
N ASP A 41 -13.79 -8.86 3.13
CA ASP A 41 -14.37 -7.65 2.56
C ASP A 41 -14.14 -7.65 1.05
N PRO A 42 -15.20 -7.55 0.22
CA PRO A 42 -15.04 -7.57 -1.24
C PRO A 42 -14.11 -6.49 -1.77
N GLN A 43 -14.08 -5.32 -1.16
CA GLN A 43 -13.17 -4.25 -1.57
C GLN A 43 -11.72 -4.61 -1.27
N PHE A 44 -11.46 -5.28 -0.14
CA PHE A 44 -10.13 -5.76 0.19
C PHE A 44 -9.68 -6.82 -0.82
N VAL A 45 -10.53 -7.79 -1.12
CA VAL A 45 -10.22 -8.85 -2.08
C VAL A 45 -9.92 -8.24 -3.45
N GLU A 46 -10.74 -7.29 -3.89
CA GLU A 46 -10.52 -6.61 -5.17
C GLU A 46 -9.22 -5.82 -5.17
N GLN A 47 -8.93 -5.11 -4.08
CA GLN A 47 -7.69 -4.34 -3.99
C GLN A 47 -6.46 -5.24 -4.10
N MET A 48 -6.47 -6.37 -3.41
CA MET A 48 -5.35 -7.31 -3.49
C MET A 48 -5.20 -7.89 -4.89
N ARG A 49 -6.31 -8.19 -5.55
CA ARG A 49 -6.31 -8.66 -6.92
C ARG A 49 -5.65 -7.62 -7.85
N LEU A 50 -6.04 -6.36 -7.72
CA LEU A 50 -5.50 -5.28 -8.54
C LEU A 50 -3.99 -5.12 -8.32
N LEU A 51 -3.54 -5.14 -7.08
CA LEU A 51 -2.11 -5.03 -6.78
C LEU A 51 -1.33 -6.19 -7.37
N ALA A 52 -1.90 -7.39 -7.29
CA ALA A 52 -1.24 -8.60 -7.78
C ALA A 52 -1.13 -8.67 -9.31
N GLU A 53 -1.85 -7.82 -10.03
CA GLU A 53 -1.75 -7.75 -11.49
C GLU A 53 -0.42 -7.17 -11.98
N ASP A 54 0.23 -6.30 -11.16
CA ASP A 54 1.47 -5.66 -11.58
C ASP A 54 2.41 -5.41 -10.40
N PRO A 55 3.00 -6.47 -9.83
CA PRO A 55 3.96 -6.29 -8.73
C PRO A 55 5.19 -5.48 -9.15
N ALA A 56 5.61 -5.61 -10.40
CA ALA A 56 6.79 -4.89 -10.90
C ALA A 56 6.59 -3.38 -10.87
N GLY A 57 5.38 -2.90 -11.19
CA GLY A 57 5.07 -1.48 -11.14
C GLY A 57 5.17 -0.91 -9.73
N LEU A 58 4.82 -1.71 -8.73
CA LEU A 58 4.96 -1.33 -7.33
C LEU A 58 6.44 -1.32 -6.91
N LEU A 59 7.15 -2.38 -7.26
CA LEU A 59 8.56 -2.53 -6.90
C LEU A 59 9.41 -1.39 -7.50
N ALA A 60 9.12 -1.00 -8.73
CA ALA A 60 9.84 0.07 -9.42
C ALA A 60 9.72 1.41 -8.69
N ARG A 61 8.71 1.57 -7.84
CA ARG A 61 8.45 2.79 -7.08
C ARG A 61 8.73 2.64 -5.59
N ASP A 62 9.48 1.60 -5.24
CA ASP A 62 9.82 1.29 -3.83
C ASP A 62 8.59 1.16 -2.93
N VAL A 63 7.51 0.62 -3.47
CA VAL A 63 6.28 0.39 -2.69
C VAL A 63 6.43 -0.89 -1.87
N VAL A 64 5.98 -0.82 -0.62
CA VAL A 64 5.73 -1.99 0.21
C VAL A 64 4.24 -2.04 0.52
N VAL A 65 3.61 -3.19 0.31
CA VAL A 65 2.20 -3.35 0.61
C VAL A 65 2.05 -3.80 2.06
N VAL A 66 1.23 -3.09 2.82
CA VAL A 66 0.95 -3.39 4.23
C VAL A 66 -0.55 -3.65 4.35
N VAL A 67 -0.93 -4.74 5.00
CA VAL A 67 -2.34 -5.11 5.12
C VAL A 67 -2.78 -5.12 6.58
N ASP A 68 -4.00 -4.64 6.81
CA ASP A 68 -4.62 -4.61 8.13
C ASP A 68 -6.11 -4.91 7.98
N THR A 69 -6.50 -6.13 8.30
CA THR A 69 -7.89 -6.60 8.18
C THR A 69 -8.47 -7.00 9.53
N ALA A 70 -7.85 -6.55 10.62
CA ALA A 70 -8.25 -6.91 11.97
C ALA A 70 -8.33 -5.67 12.86
N PRO A 71 -9.44 -4.91 12.79
CA PRO A 71 -9.58 -3.68 13.59
C PRO A 71 -9.38 -3.89 15.10
N GLN A 72 -9.71 -5.08 15.59
CA GLN A 72 -9.57 -5.41 17.01
C GLN A 72 -8.12 -5.40 17.48
N ASN A 73 -7.15 -5.52 16.57
CA ASN A 73 -5.74 -5.53 16.94
C ASN A 73 -5.20 -4.13 17.24
N ARG A 74 -5.96 -3.08 16.89
CA ARG A 74 -5.60 -1.69 17.19
C ARG A 74 -4.14 -1.37 16.87
N THR A 75 -3.71 -1.70 15.67
CA THR A 75 -2.32 -1.50 15.25
C THR A 75 -1.92 -0.03 15.36
N ALA A 76 -0.61 0.22 15.46
CA ALA A 76 -0.10 1.60 15.46
C ALA A 76 -0.53 2.35 14.20
N LEU A 77 -0.55 1.67 13.07
CA LEU A 77 -0.97 2.28 11.81
C LEU A 77 -2.45 2.67 11.84
N ARG A 78 -3.32 1.80 12.40
CA ARG A 78 -4.74 2.15 12.56
C ARG A 78 -4.94 3.33 13.47
N GLN A 79 -4.21 3.38 14.56
CA GLN A 79 -4.34 4.49 15.50
C GLN A 79 -3.89 5.80 14.88
N ALA A 80 -2.82 5.76 14.09
CA ALA A 80 -2.29 6.94 13.42
C ALA A 80 -3.18 7.42 12.28
N LEU A 81 -3.70 6.50 11.48
CA LEU A 81 -4.39 6.84 10.24
C LEU A 81 -5.92 6.81 10.32
N ARG A 82 -6.47 6.15 11.32
CA ARG A 82 -7.90 6.11 11.64
C ARG A 82 -8.77 5.77 10.44
N PRO A 83 -8.57 4.61 9.80
CA PRO A 83 -9.39 4.23 8.66
C PRO A 83 -10.81 3.90 9.08
N ARG A 84 -11.75 4.05 8.13
CA ARG A 84 -13.14 3.62 8.31
C ARG A 84 -13.45 2.58 7.24
N GLY A 85 -13.76 1.33 7.69
CA GLY A 85 -14.01 0.26 6.75
C GLY A 85 -12.84 0.05 5.81
N PHE A 86 -13.10 -0.13 4.52
CA PHE A 86 -12.03 -0.21 3.54
C PHE A 86 -11.38 1.15 3.34
N SER A 87 -10.05 1.18 3.37
CA SER A 87 -9.28 2.39 3.02
C SER A 87 -7.95 1.99 2.40
N LEU A 88 -7.62 2.64 1.31
CA LEU A 88 -6.29 2.55 0.70
C LEU A 88 -5.54 3.83 1.05
N VAL A 89 -4.39 3.72 1.70
CA VAL A 89 -3.59 4.88 2.11
C VAL A 89 -2.19 4.76 1.52
N ILE A 90 -1.75 5.79 0.81
CA ILE A 90 -0.40 5.86 0.25
C ILE A 90 0.43 6.83 1.09
N ILE A 91 1.53 6.34 1.63
CA ILE A 91 2.46 7.11 2.44
C ILE A 91 3.70 7.41 1.60
N GLY A 92 4.17 8.64 1.62
CA GLY A 92 5.40 8.99 0.94
C GLY A 92 6.64 8.52 1.71
N LYS A 93 7.80 8.59 1.06
CA LYS A 93 9.06 8.23 1.73
C LYS A 93 9.38 9.15 2.91
N ASP A 94 8.79 10.34 2.93
CA ASP A 94 8.93 11.28 4.04
C ASP A 94 8.01 10.96 5.22
N GLY A 95 7.23 9.89 5.13
CA GLY A 95 6.34 9.46 6.19
C GLY A 95 4.99 10.15 6.23
N ALA A 96 4.74 11.09 5.33
CA ALA A 96 3.47 11.81 5.31
C ALA A 96 2.42 11.04 4.51
N SER A 97 1.18 11.05 5.01
CA SER A 97 0.05 10.48 4.28
C SER A 97 -0.24 11.37 3.06
N LYS A 98 -0.13 10.80 1.87
CA LYS A 98 -0.29 11.56 0.63
C LYS A 98 -1.67 11.40 0.03
N ILE A 99 -2.22 10.20 0.07
CA ILE A 99 -3.48 9.86 -0.58
C ILE A 99 -4.24 8.88 0.28
N ARG A 100 -5.55 9.09 0.37
CA ARG A 100 -6.46 8.15 1.04
C ARG A 100 -7.67 7.96 0.13
N LYS A 101 -7.99 6.70 -0.16
CA LYS A 101 -9.12 6.36 -1.05
C LYS A 101 -10.05 5.36 -0.39
N PRO A 102 -11.37 5.56 -0.49
CA PRO A 102 -12.36 4.64 0.06
C PRO A 102 -12.71 3.49 -0.88
N LEU A 103 -12.12 3.47 -2.07
CA LEU A 103 -12.36 2.43 -3.09
C LEU A 103 -11.03 1.88 -3.59
N PRO A 104 -11.02 0.63 -4.09
CA PRO A 104 -9.79 0.05 -4.63
C PRO A 104 -9.25 0.81 -5.83
N TRP A 105 -7.92 0.83 -5.93
CA TRP A 105 -7.19 1.46 -7.02
C TRP A 105 -6.27 0.45 -7.71
N SER A 106 -6.16 0.56 -9.03
CA SER A 106 -5.19 -0.23 -9.79
C SER A 106 -3.77 0.25 -9.53
N VAL A 107 -2.78 -0.58 -9.86
CA VAL A 107 -1.36 -0.19 -9.79
C VAL A 107 -1.10 1.02 -10.69
N ARG A 108 -1.78 1.10 -11.83
CA ARG A 108 -1.66 2.24 -12.74
C ARG A 108 -2.05 3.55 -12.05
N GLU A 109 -3.17 3.55 -11.32
CA GLU A 109 -3.63 4.73 -10.58
C GLU A 109 -2.67 5.07 -9.44
N ILE A 110 -2.24 4.07 -8.70
CA ILE A 110 -1.28 4.26 -7.61
C ILE A 110 0.04 4.82 -8.16
N GLY A 111 0.52 4.24 -9.27
CA GLY A 111 1.76 4.67 -9.91
C GLY A 111 1.70 6.11 -10.38
N ARG A 112 0.58 6.52 -10.98
CA ARG A 112 0.40 7.92 -11.42
C ARG A 112 0.47 8.88 -10.24
N ALA A 113 -0.16 8.52 -9.13
CA ALA A 113 -0.15 9.35 -7.94
C ALA A 113 1.26 9.48 -7.37
N ILE A 114 1.99 8.37 -7.29
CA ILE A 114 3.37 8.37 -6.77
C ILE A 114 4.29 9.17 -7.70
N ASP A 115 4.15 9.01 -9.02
CA ASP A 115 5.03 9.67 -9.98
C ASP A 115 4.90 11.19 -9.96
N LYS A 116 3.83 11.73 -9.39
CA LYS A 116 3.64 13.18 -9.21
C LYS A 116 4.29 13.70 -7.93
N MET A 117 4.72 12.84 -7.04
CA MET A 117 5.32 13.25 -5.77
C MET A 117 6.73 13.82 -6.01
N PRO A 118 7.10 14.94 -5.34
CA PRO A 118 8.40 15.58 -5.57
C PRO A 118 9.60 14.65 -5.39
N ILE A 119 9.59 13.83 -4.34
CA ILE A 119 10.71 12.91 -4.09
C ILE A 119 10.81 11.88 -5.20
N ARG A 120 9.68 11.38 -5.70
CA ARG A 120 9.69 10.43 -6.81
C ARG A 120 10.19 11.09 -8.10
N GLN A 121 9.77 12.32 -8.36
CA GLN A 121 10.25 13.06 -9.54
C GLN A 121 11.76 13.29 -9.48
N GLN A 122 12.29 13.57 -8.29
CA GLN A 122 13.72 13.68 -8.10
C GLN A 122 14.43 12.36 -8.40
N GLU A 123 13.89 11.23 -7.94
CA GLU A 123 14.43 9.91 -8.24
C GLU A 123 14.50 9.67 -9.75
N ILE A 124 13.45 10.04 -10.48
CA ILE A 124 13.39 9.88 -11.92
C ILE A 124 14.45 10.75 -12.58
N ARG A 125 14.59 12.02 -12.17
CA ARG A 125 15.58 12.94 -12.72
C ARG A 125 17.03 12.50 -12.48
N GLU A 126 17.27 11.86 -11.35
CA GLU A 126 18.61 11.37 -11.01
C GLU A 126 18.97 10.08 -11.72
N GLY A 127 18.12 9.65 -12.65
CA GLY A 127 18.39 8.46 -13.45
C GLY A 127 18.12 7.15 -12.74
N SER A 128 17.55 7.20 -11.56
CA SER A 128 17.20 5.98 -10.83
C SER A 128 16.13 5.17 -11.56
N GLY A 129 15.36 5.82 -12.42
CA GLY A 129 14.41 5.16 -13.28
C GLY A 129 15.01 4.64 -14.58
N GLY A 130 16.24 5.00 -14.80
CA GLY A 130 16.95 4.57 -15.98
C GLY A 130 17.61 3.25 -15.76
#